data_879221df37139052eaea9cb260415792
#
_entry.id   879221df37139052eaea9cb260415792
#
_cell.length_a   1.000
_cell.length_b   1.000
_cell.length_c   1.000
_cell.angle_alpha   90.00
_cell.angle_beta   90.00
_cell.angle_gamma   90.00
#
_symmetry.space_group_name_H-M   'P 1'
#
loop_
_entity.id
_entity.type
_entity.pdbx_description
1 polymer ?
#
loop_
_entity_poly.entity_id
_entity_poly.type
_entity_poly.pdbx_seq_one_letter_code
_entity_poly.pdbx_strand_id
1 'polypeptide(L)'
;MDKRKMAHRTISGSGAAGGLRLAALLLALALALAGCGGGETAKTGASAPEGNDPGRLKVALLVPGAVNDNGWNSVAYSGLMKIKDELGAETQVSEKVGQSDMAEFLRGYAQDGFDVVIGHGFEFAEPMMDIAKDFPDTWFLVTSSTAAQEPNVASISINNREQGYLMGTAAALLSQSGKVAAIGGMDIPPITNSVAGFKEGAEAAVPGIEVLTAMTGSGEDIAKAKETAISMIEKGADVVMTNANAAGNGGIEAAKQEGVLAIGSNVDLNPIAPDTIAVSVIQDYPAAMLSVVKEVQEGRMKAEPKLLGVKEGAVYLSPYHGFEAKIPQEAKDRIEAVVASLQDGSLQVKNSD
;
A
#
# COMPACT_ATOMS: atom_id res chain seq x y z
N MET A 1 -19.68 57.32 0.12
CA MET A 1 -18.69 58.30 -0.32
C MET A 1 -17.38 57.48 -0.47
N ASP A 2 -16.77 57.25 -1.57
CA ASP A 2 -16.76 57.87 -2.88
C ASP A 2 -16.45 56.85 -3.97
N LYS A 3 -17.06 57.02 -5.12
CA LYS A 3 -16.91 56.30 -6.39
C LYS A 3 -15.70 56.85 -7.14
N ARG A 4 -15.03 56.01 -7.96
CA ARG A 4 -14.56 56.36 -9.34
C ARG A 4 -13.77 55.17 -9.92
N LYS A 5 -14.30 54.56 -10.95
CA LYS A 5 -14.31 54.77 -12.43
C LYS A 5 -13.14 54.05 -13.09
N MET A 6 -13.46 53.00 -13.76
CA MET A 6 -13.49 52.76 -15.23
C MET A 6 -12.38 53.37 -16.07
N ALA A 7 -11.68 52.53 -16.85
CA ALA A 7 -11.31 52.85 -18.22
C ALA A 7 -11.14 51.58 -19.08
N HIS A 8 -12.03 51.44 -20.02
CA HIS A 8 -11.92 50.64 -21.22
C HIS A 8 -10.84 51.16 -22.15
N ARG A 9 -10.13 50.25 -22.84
CA ARG A 9 -9.48 50.62 -24.12
C ARG A 9 -9.55 49.47 -25.10
N THR A 10 -10.53 49.55 -25.97
CA THR A 10 -10.61 48.93 -27.30
C THR A 10 -9.74 49.69 -28.28
N ILE A 11 -8.97 48.95 -29.10
CA ILE A 11 -8.51 49.46 -30.41
C ILE A 11 -8.66 48.30 -31.40
N SER A 12 -9.48 48.59 -32.41
CA SER A 12 -9.73 47.87 -33.63
C SER A 12 -8.78 48.28 -34.77
N GLY A 13 -8.66 47.48 -35.80
CA GLY A 13 -8.11 47.82 -37.11
C GLY A 13 -7.46 46.59 -37.77
N SER A 14 -8.09 45.86 -38.62
CA SER A 14 -8.53 45.99 -40.01
C SER A 14 -7.39 45.92 -41.04
N GLY A 15 -7.58 45.06 -42.04
CA GLY A 15 -7.00 45.14 -43.37
C GLY A 15 -6.23 43.89 -43.80
N ALA A 16 -6.86 43.01 -44.51
CA ALA A 16 -7.15 42.93 -45.96
C ALA A 16 -6.03 42.23 -46.76
N ALA A 17 -6.32 41.07 -47.21
CA ALA A 17 -6.61 40.65 -48.60
C ALA A 17 -5.42 40.39 -49.55
N GLY A 18 -5.52 39.28 -50.25
CA GLY A 18 -4.88 38.96 -51.55
C GLY A 18 -4.01 37.69 -51.45
N GLY A 19 -4.24 36.68 -52.19
CA GLY A 19 -4.89 36.33 -53.37
C GLY A 19 -4.37 34.99 -53.86
N LEU A 20 -5.24 34.12 -54.06
CA LEU A 20 -5.52 33.23 -55.18
C LEU A 20 -4.43 32.94 -56.23
N ARG A 21 -4.20 31.64 -56.48
CA ARG A 21 -4.06 30.90 -57.79
C ARG A 21 -3.23 29.64 -57.58
N LEU A 22 -3.83 28.46 -57.63
CA LEU A 22 -4.24 27.62 -58.75
C LEU A 22 -3.09 27.03 -59.58
N ALA A 23 -2.97 25.74 -59.58
CA ALA A 23 -2.77 24.76 -60.67
C ALA A 23 -1.99 23.56 -60.10
N ALA A 24 -2.47 22.37 -59.92
CA ALA A 24 -2.92 21.32 -60.84
C ALA A 24 -1.89 20.88 -61.86
N LEU A 25 -1.49 19.63 -61.79
CA LEU A 25 -1.31 18.59 -62.83
C LEU A 25 -0.26 17.58 -62.39
N LEU A 26 -0.66 16.34 -62.07
CA LEU A 26 -0.81 15.16 -62.91
C LEU A 26 0.48 14.47 -63.37
N LEU A 27 0.48 13.19 -63.03
CA LEU A 27 0.79 11.99 -63.80
C LEU A 27 2.22 11.39 -63.67
N ALA A 28 2.24 10.29 -63.01
CA ALA A 28 2.47 8.92 -63.49
C ALA A 28 3.89 8.45 -63.83
N LEU A 29 4.05 7.22 -63.45
CA LEU A 29 4.76 6.09 -64.08
C LEU A 29 6.19 5.79 -63.65
N ALA A 30 6.34 4.81 -62.82
CA ALA A 30 6.78 3.43 -63.10
C ALA A 30 8.28 3.11 -63.17
N LEU A 31 8.58 2.01 -62.47
CA LEU A 31 9.55 0.95 -62.68
C LEU A 31 11.02 1.12 -62.29
N ALA A 32 11.26 0.37 -61.25
CA ALA A 32 12.33 -0.64 -61.07
C ALA A 32 13.79 -0.27 -61.41
N LEU A 33 14.66 -0.47 -60.42
CA LEU A 33 15.75 -1.44 -60.53
C LEU A 33 16.61 -1.47 -59.22
N ALA A 34 17.02 -2.66 -58.93
CA ALA A 34 17.81 -3.07 -57.76
C ALA A 34 19.11 -2.28 -57.53
N GLY A 35 19.43 -2.05 -56.26
CA GLY A 35 20.75 -1.56 -55.83
C GLY A 35 20.98 -1.91 -54.39
N CYS A 36 21.80 -2.93 -54.12
CA CYS A 36 22.36 -3.23 -52.81
C CYS A 36 23.19 -2.06 -52.28
N GLY A 37 22.94 -1.66 -51.03
CA GLY A 37 23.81 -0.70 -50.32
C GLY A 37 23.41 -0.72 -48.85
N GLY A 38 24.26 -1.30 -47.99
CA GLY A 38 24.05 -1.36 -46.54
C GLY A 38 24.02 0.03 -45.89
N GLY A 39 23.04 0.26 -45.05
CA GLY A 39 22.95 1.40 -44.16
C GLY A 39 22.20 0.95 -42.91
N GLU A 40 22.89 0.91 -41.80
CA GLU A 40 22.30 0.71 -40.48
C GLU A 40 21.26 1.80 -40.21
N THR A 41 20.00 1.44 -40.31
CA THR A 41 18.91 2.26 -39.79
C THR A 41 18.64 1.86 -38.34
N ALA A 42 18.97 2.81 -37.46
CA ALA A 42 18.52 2.77 -36.06
C ALA A 42 17.01 2.48 -36.02
N LYS A 43 16.64 1.31 -35.49
CA LYS A 43 15.26 0.98 -35.15
C LYS A 43 14.88 1.81 -33.94
N THR A 44 14.18 2.92 -34.17
CA THR A 44 13.28 3.48 -33.16
C THR A 44 12.18 2.44 -32.93
N GLY A 45 12.29 1.73 -31.82
CA GLY A 45 11.27 0.79 -31.38
C GLY A 45 10.02 1.55 -30.96
N ALA A 46 9.08 1.72 -31.88
CA ALA A 46 7.71 1.92 -31.52
C ALA A 46 7.22 0.57 -30.97
N SER A 47 6.95 0.49 -29.67
CA SER A 47 6.25 -0.64 -29.06
C SER A 47 4.91 -0.78 -29.79
N ALA A 48 4.70 -1.91 -30.42
CA ALA A 48 3.38 -2.29 -30.94
C ALA A 48 2.41 -2.31 -29.75
N PRO A 49 1.11 -1.97 -29.92
CA PRO A 49 0.12 -2.20 -28.90
C PRO A 49 0.15 -3.71 -28.57
N GLU A 50 0.30 -4.04 -27.27
CA GLU A 50 0.23 -5.44 -26.81
C GLU A 50 -1.13 -5.99 -27.26
N GLY A 51 -1.11 -6.94 -28.19
CA GLY A 51 -2.30 -7.59 -28.68
C GLY A 51 -2.97 -8.33 -27.52
N ASN A 52 -4.31 -8.26 -27.45
CA ASN A 52 -5.12 -9.09 -26.56
C ASN A 52 -4.76 -10.56 -26.80
N ASP A 53 -4.00 -11.14 -25.88
CA ASP A 53 -3.78 -12.59 -25.80
C ASP A 53 -4.99 -13.18 -25.06
N PRO A 54 -5.85 -14.00 -25.71
CA PRO A 54 -7.10 -14.47 -25.13
C PRO A 54 -6.97 -15.43 -23.95
N GLY A 55 -5.76 -15.61 -23.41
CA GLY A 55 -5.45 -16.41 -22.23
C GLY A 55 -4.71 -15.64 -21.13
N ARG A 56 -4.50 -14.34 -21.31
CA ARG A 56 -3.75 -13.52 -20.33
C ARG A 56 -4.69 -13.02 -19.24
N LEU A 57 -4.33 -13.30 -17.98
CA LEU A 57 -5.08 -12.82 -16.81
C LEU A 57 -5.17 -11.28 -16.80
N LYS A 58 -6.37 -10.73 -16.62
CA LYS A 58 -6.63 -9.30 -16.52
C LYS A 58 -6.94 -8.91 -15.07
N VAL A 59 -6.16 -7.99 -14.51
CA VAL A 59 -6.28 -7.56 -13.12
C VAL A 59 -6.42 -6.04 -13.05
N ALA A 60 -7.50 -5.56 -12.46
CA ALA A 60 -7.72 -4.15 -12.18
C ALA A 60 -7.50 -3.85 -10.69
N LEU A 61 -7.00 -2.65 -10.41
CA LEU A 61 -6.86 -2.11 -9.04
C LEU A 61 -7.57 -0.77 -8.95
N LEU A 62 -8.40 -0.61 -7.92
CA LEU A 62 -9.01 0.66 -7.56
C LEU A 62 -8.44 1.13 -6.23
N VAL A 63 -7.99 2.39 -6.18
CA VAL A 63 -7.46 3.00 -4.96
C VAL A 63 -8.13 4.35 -4.67
N PRO A 64 -8.41 4.67 -3.39
CA PRO A 64 -9.08 5.91 -3.02
C PRO A 64 -8.19 7.16 -3.14
N GLY A 65 -6.89 6.99 -3.23
CA GLY A 65 -5.90 8.07 -3.34
C GLY A 65 -5.00 7.94 -4.56
N ALA A 66 -3.90 8.68 -4.56
CA ALA A 66 -2.89 8.63 -5.61
C ALA A 66 -1.89 7.50 -5.36
N VAL A 67 -1.47 6.77 -6.39
CA VAL A 67 -0.50 5.67 -6.27
C VAL A 67 0.92 6.10 -5.91
N ASN A 68 1.20 7.39 -5.90
CA ASN A 68 2.49 7.98 -5.53
C ASN A 68 2.46 8.67 -4.15
N ASP A 69 1.56 8.24 -3.26
CA ASP A 69 1.41 8.80 -1.91
C ASP A 69 2.54 8.38 -0.94
N ASN A 70 3.46 7.53 -1.37
CA ASN A 70 4.49 6.90 -0.54
C ASN A 70 3.94 6.19 0.72
N GLY A 71 2.71 5.72 0.65
CA GLY A 71 1.99 5.09 1.76
C GLY A 71 1.03 4.01 1.29
N TRP A 72 -0.22 4.10 1.75
CA TRP A 72 -1.25 3.09 1.57
C TRP A 72 -1.51 2.72 0.10
N ASN A 73 -1.75 3.74 -0.77
CA ASN A 73 -2.09 3.47 -2.17
C ASN A 73 -0.88 3.00 -2.99
N SER A 74 0.33 3.51 -2.69
CA SER A 74 1.56 3.08 -3.37
C SER A 74 1.91 1.62 -3.09
N VAL A 75 1.59 1.12 -1.89
CA VAL A 75 1.79 -0.30 -1.53
C VAL A 75 0.88 -1.20 -2.37
N ALA A 76 -0.40 -0.84 -2.54
CA ALA A 76 -1.31 -1.61 -3.40
C ALA A 76 -0.89 -1.59 -4.87
N TYR A 77 -0.43 -0.43 -5.36
CA TYR A 77 0.08 -0.31 -6.71
C TYR A 77 1.33 -1.17 -6.93
N SER A 78 2.22 -1.24 -5.95
CA SER A 78 3.37 -2.15 -5.97
C SER A 78 2.93 -3.62 -6.06
N GLY A 79 1.82 -3.96 -5.39
CA GLY A 79 1.18 -5.29 -5.49
C GLY A 79 0.68 -5.59 -6.90
N LEU A 80 0.01 -4.62 -7.53
CA LEU A 80 -0.45 -4.75 -8.92
C LEU A 80 0.73 -4.95 -9.88
N MET A 81 1.82 -4.18 -9.69
CA MET A 81 3.03 -4.33 -10.52
C MET A 81 3.69 -5.70 -10.31
N LYS A 82 3.74 -6.19 -9.06
CA LYS A 82 4.26 -7.53 -8.75
C LYS A 82 3.41 -8.63 -9.43
N ILE A 83 2.09 -8.50 -9.44
CA ILE A 83 1.18 -9.39 -10.18
C ILE A 83 1.48 -9.35 -11.68
N LYS A 84 1.64 -8.16 -12.26
CA LYS A 84 2.02 -7.97 -13.66
C LYS A 84 3.32 -8.70 -14.00
N ASP A 85 4.35 -8.49 -13.20
CA ASP A 85 5.70 -8.97 -13.47
C ASP A 85 5.82 -10.49 -13.28
N GLU A 86 5.18 -11.04 -12.23
CA GLU A 86 5.29 -12.47 -11.92
C GLU A 86 4.29 -13.36 -12.67
N LEU A 87 3.07 -12.86 -12.96
CA LEU A 87 2.04 -13.63 -13.65
C LEU A 87 1.89 -13.25 -15.13
N GLY A 88 2.59 -12.24 -15.61
CA GLY A 88 2.42 -11.71 -16.95
C GLY A 88 1.03 -11.08 -17.18
N ALA A 89 0.31 -10.70 -16.11
CA ALA A 89 -1.05 -10.21 -16.20
C ALA A 89 -1.14 -8.87 -16.97
N GLU A 90 -2.25 -8.67 -17.67
CA GLU A 90 -2.66 -7.34 -18.12
C GLU A 90 -3.21 -6.57 -16.92
N THR A 91 -2.70 -5.37 -16.66
CA THR A 91 -3.06 -4.64 -15.45
C THR A 91 -3.55 -3.24 -15.76
N GLN A 92 -4.58 -2.79 -15.03
CA GLN A 92 -5.05 -1.41 -15.04
C GLN A 92 -5.22 -0.90 -13.61
N VAL A 93 -5.12 0.41 -13.42
CA VAL A 93 -5.33 1.08 -12.13
C VAL A 93 -6.24 2.29 -12.31
N SER A 94 -7.19 2.46 -11.38
CA SER A 94 -7.97 3.67 -11.22
C SER A 94 -7.62 4.31 -9.87
N GLU A 95 -7.14 5.54 -9.95
CA GLU A 95 -6.73 6.34 -8.80
C GLU A 95 -7.82 7.31 -8.37
N LYS A 96 -7.80 7.71 -7.08
CA LYS A 96 -8.71 8.73 -6.53
C LYS A 96 -10.18 8.39 -6.75
N VAL A 97 -10.51 7.10 -6.64
CA VAL A 97 -11.88 6.62 -6.79
C VAL A 97 -12.69 7.04 -5.58
N GLY A 98 -13.57 8.01 -5.78
CA GLY A 98 -14.48 8.48 -4.73
C GLY A 98 -15.56 7.46 -4.39
N GLN A 99 -16.09 7.51 -3.17
CA GLN A 99 -17.10 6.54 -2.71
C GLN A 99 -18.35 6.50 -3.62
N SER A 100 -18.76 7.63 -4.19
CA SER A 100 -19.88 7.71 -5.14
C SER A 100 -19.63 6.99 -6.45
N ASP A 101 -18.36 6.81 -6.83
CA ASP A 101 -17.98 6.35 -8.15
C ASP A 101 -17.53 4.87 -8.13
N MET A 102 -17.32 4.29 -6.94
CA MET A 102 -16.80 2.92 -6.76
C MET A 102 -17.61 1.89 -7.55
N ALA A 103 -18.94 1.90 -7.43
CA ALA A 103 -19.80 0.94 -8.11
C ALA A 103 -19.71 1.05 -9.65
N GLU A 104 -19.54 2.26 -10.19
CA GLU A 104 -19.38 2.49 -11.62
C GLU A 104 -18.06 1.91 -12.14
N PHE A 105 -16.94 2.21 -11.46
CA PHE A 105 -15.64 1.67 -11.83
C PHE A 105 -15.56 0.15 -11.73
N LEU A 106 -16.09 -0.43 -10.64
CA LEU A 106 -16.12 -1.89 -10.44
C LEU A 106 -16.91 -2.58 -11.57
N ARG A 107 -18.08 -2.03 -11.89
CA ARG A 107 -18.93 -2.54 -12.98
C ARG A 107 -18.26 -2.38 -14.34
N GLY A 108 -17.60 -1.26 -14.60
CA GLY A 108 -16.86 -1.00 -15.83
C GLY A 108 -15.77 -2.06 -16.08
N TYR A 109 -14.93 -2.34 -15.11
CA TYR A 109 -13.89 -3.36 -15.24
C TYR A 109 -14.46 -4.77 -15.45
N ALA A 110 -15.53 -5.13 -14.74
CA ALA A 110 -16.17 -6.41 -14.94
C ALA A 110 -16.81 -6.54 -16.36
N GLN A 111 -17.41 -5.47 -16.88
CA GLN A 111 -17.93 -5.42 -18.25
C GLN A 111 -16.83 -5.50 -19.31
N ASP A 112 -15.65 -4.94 -19.04
CA ASP A 112 -14.48 -5.00 -19.91
C ASP A 112 -13.75 -6.36 -19.85
N GLY A 113 -14.33 -7.32 -19.09
CA GLY A 113 -13.85 -8.70 -18.99
C GLY A 113 -12.55 -8.83 -18.19
N PHE A 114 -12.42 -8.07 -17.11
CA PHE A 114 -11.35 -8.31 -16.14
C PHE A 114 -11.67 -9.54 -15.30
N ASP A 115 -10.67 -10.42 -15.14
CA ASP A 115 -10.80 -11.64 -14.34
C ASP A 115 -10.79 -11.34 -12.85
N VAL A 116 -10.03 -10.31 -12.44
CA VAL A 116 -9.88 -9.88 -11.05
C VAL A 116 -10.00 -8.36 -10.95
N VAL A 117 -10.85 -7.89 -10.04
CA VAL A 117 -10.98 -6.49 -9.69
C VAL A 117 -10.68 -6.32 -8.20
N ILE A 118 -9.61 -5.61 -7.88
CA ILE A 118 -9.15 -5.38 -6.50
C ILE A 118 -9.54 -3.97 -6.07
N GLY A 119 -10.32 -3.85 -5.00
CA GLY A 119 -10.59 -2.58 -4.31
C GLY A 119 -9.70 -2.47 -3.07
N HIS A 120 -8.86 -1.45 -3.03
CA HIS A 120 -7.92 -1.27 -1.93
C HIS A 120 -8.48 -0.37 -0.84
N GLY A 121 -9.07 -1.01 0.17
CA GLY A 121 -9.72 -0.38 1.31
C GLY A 121 -11.07 -1.05 1.61
N PHE A 122 -11.44 -1.11 2.87
CA PHE A 122 -12.68 -1.76 3.32
C PHE A 122 -13.95 -1.12 2.73
N GLU A 123 -13.89 0.14 2.32
CA GLU A 123 -14.97 0.91 1.72
C GLU A 123 -15.48 0.33 0.38
N PHE A 124 -14.66 -0.48 -0.30
CA PHE A 124 -15.06 -1.16 -1.53
C PHE A 124 -15.92 -2.42 -1.28
N ALA A 125 -16.04 -2.89 -0.03
CA ALA A 125 -16.72 -4.14 0.28
C ALA A 125 -18.19 -4.13 -0.11
N GLU A 126 -18.96 -3.14 0.35
CA GLU A 126 -20.40 -3.04 0.07
C GLU A 126 -20.67 -2.88 -1.44
N PRO A 127 -20.04 -1.95 -2.16
CA PRO A 127 -20.20 -1.85 -3.62
C PRO A 127 -19.86 -3.15 -4.36
N MET A 128 -18.84 -3.90 -3.95
CA MET A 128 -18.48 -5.19 -4.56
C MET A 128 -19.56 -6.24 -4.33
N MET A 129 -20.05 -6.40 -3.11
CA MET A 129 -21.10 -7.37 -2.78
C MET A 129 -22.40 -7.08 -3.54
N ASP A 130 -22.72 -5.82 -3.80
CA ASP A 130 -23.93 -5.43 -4.53
C ASP A 130 -23.90 -5.84 -5.99
N ILE A 131 -22.73 -5.77 -6.63
CA ILE A 131 -22.61 -6.00 -8.08
C ILE A 131 -22.10 -7.39 -8.46
N ALA A 132 -21.39 -8.08 -7.57
CA ALA A 132 -20.64 -9.31 -7.87
C ALA A 132 -21.50 -10.42 -8.50
N LYS A 133 -22.74 -10.56 -8.06
CA LYS A 133 -23.70 -11.54 -8.60
C LYS A 133 -24.07 -11.33 -10.07
N ASP A 134 -23.90 -10.09 -10.58
CA ASP A 134 -24.16 -9.76 -11.98
C ASP A 134 -22.96 -10.15 -12.88
N PHE A 135 -21.79 -10.45 -12.30
CA PHE A 135 -20.53 -10.76 -12.98
C PHE A 135 -19.86 -12.01 -12.39
N PRO A 136 -20.44 -13.19 -12.55
CA PRO A 136 -19.96 -14.41 -11.89
C PRO A 136 -18.57 -14.86 -12.34
N ASP A 137 -18.09 -14.40 -13.49
CA ASP A 137 -16.79 -14.74 -14.05
C ASP A 137 -15.66 -13.81 -13.60
N THR A 138 -15.99 -12.71 -12.88
CA THR A 138 -15.02 -11.74 -12.32
C THR A 138 -14.89 -11.94 -10.82
N TRP A 139 -13.67 -12.12 -10.31
CA TRP A 139 -13.39 -12.09 -8.88
C TRP A 139 -13.25 -10.66 -8.37
N PHE A 140 -13.98 -10.33 -7.32
CA PHE A 140 -13.89 -9.07 -6.60
C PHE A 140 -13.15 -9.29 -5.30
N LEU A 141 -11.97 -8.66 -5.17
CA LEU A 141 -11.09 -8.80 -4.01
C LEU A 141 -11.01 -7.46 -3.26
N VAL A 142 -11.42 -7.43 -2.02
CA VAL A 142 -11.34 -6.22 -1.19
C VAL A 142 -10.22 -6.36 -0.17
N THR A 143 -9.37 -5.34 -0.04
CA THR A 143 -8.31 -5.36 0.99
C THR A 143 -8.79 -4.73 2.30
N SER A 144 -8.14 -5.06 3.41
CA SER A 144 -8.44 -4.52 4.76
C SER A 144 -9.90 -4.72 5.20
N SER A 145 -10.48 -5.84 4.81
CA SER A 145 -11.87 -6.19 5.09
C SER A 145 -11.99 -7.65 5.49
N THR A 146 -13.09 -8.00 6.13
CA THR A 146 -13.52 -9.39 6.37
C THR A 146 -14.71 -9.76 5.51
N ALA A 147 -15.11 -8.91 4.56
CA ALA A 147 -16.24 -9.17 3.68
C ALA A 147 -15.96 -10.33 2.72
N ALA A 148 -16.95 -11.20 2.56
CA ALA A 148 -16.93 -12.24 1.55
C ALA A 148 -18.36 -12.58 1.15
N GLN A 149 -18.57 -12.93 -0.11
CA GLN A 149 -19.89 -13.32 -0.63
C GLN A 149 -19.71 -14.26 -1.81
N GLU A 150 -20.35 -15.44 -1.70
CA GLU A 150 -20.46 -16.35 -2.83
C GLU A 150 -21.16 -15.69 -4.05
N PRO A 151 -20.73 -15.97 -5.28
CA PRO A 151 -19.67 -16.94 -5.60
C PRO A 151 -18.26 -16.36 -5.71
N ASN A 152 -18.08 -15.03 -5.71
CA ASN A 152 -16.90 -14.38 -6.26
C ASN A 152 -16.43 -13.11 -5.53
N VAL A 153 -16.85 -12.89 -4.28
CA VAL A 153 -16.28 -11.82 -3.43
C VAL A 153 -15.45 -12.44 -2.32
N ALA A 154 -14.21 -11.99 -2.18
CA ALA A 154 -13.33 -12.36 -1.09
C ALA A 154 -12.54 -11.16 -0.58
N SER A 155 -12.01 -11.28 0.62
CA SER A 155 -11.18 -10.22 1.18
C SER A 155 -9.75 -10.67 1.46
N ILE A 156 -8.84 -9.67 1.41
CA ILE A 156 -7.42 -9.82 1.72
C ILE A 156 -7.11 -8.92 2.91
N SER A 157 -6.84 -9.50 4.05
CA SER A 157 -6.48 -8.75 5.26
C SER A 157 -5.15 -9.24 5.80
N ILE A 158 -4.36 -8.31 6.30
CA ILE A 158 -3.16 -8.63 7.07
C ILE A 158 -3.55 -8.82 8.54
N ASN A 159 -2.92 -9.76 9.21
CA ASN A 159 -3.09 -9.95 10.64
C ASN A 159 -2.34 -8.83 11.39
N ASN A 160 -3.03 -7.73 11.57
CA ASN A 160 -2.48 -6.54 12.23
C ASN A 160 -2.10 -6.82 13.70
N ARG A 161 -2.79 -7.77 14.35
CA ARG A 161 -2.48 -8.13 15.73
C ARG A 161 -1.18 -8.92 15.84
N GLU A 162 -0.89 -9.84 14.88
CA GLU A 162 0.43 -10.48 14.78
C GLU A 162 1.55 -9.47 14.51
N GLN A 163 1.30 -8.50 13.62
CA GLN A 163 2.26 -7.42 13.38
C GLN A 163 2.53 -6.66 14.69
N GLY A 164 1.48 -6.24 15.38
CA GLY A 164 1.60 -5.58 16.68
C GLY A 164 2.36 -6.41 17.67
N TYR A 165 2.04 -7.69 17.77
CA TYR A 165 2.67 -8.63 18.70
C TYR A 165 4.20 -8.71 18.47
N LEU A 166 4.65 -8.80 17.23
CA LEU A 166 6.07 -8.79 16.89
C LEU A 166 6.72 -7.44 17.23
N MET A 167 6.04 -6.32 16.94
CA MET A 167 6.55 -4.98 17.30
C MET A 167 6.70 -4.84 18.81
N GLY A 168 5.71 -5.29 19.58
CA GLY A 168 5.73 -5.25 21.04
C GLY A 168 6.80 -6.16 21.64
N THR A 169 6.96 -7.37 21.11
CA THR A 169 8.02 -8.30 21.46
C THR A 169 9.39 -7.66 21.27
N ALA A 170 9.64 -7.08 20.09
CA ALA A 170 10.90 -6.41 19.80
C ALA A 170 11.13 -5.21 20.73
N ALA A 171 10.12 -4.35 20.90
CA ALA A 171 10.22 -3.19 21.78
C ALA A 171 10.57 -3.56 23.23
N ALA A 172 9.88 -4.57 23.76
CA ALA A 172 10.13 -5.02 25.15
C ALA A 172 11.53 -5.59 25.36
N LEU A 173 12.03 -6.38 24.39
CA LEU A 173 13.36 -6.99 24.45
C LEU A 173 14.49 -5.99 24.23
N LEU A 174 14.20 -4.85 23.61
CA LEU A 174 15.18 -3.77 23.38
C LEU A 174 15.11 -2.67 24.46
N SER A 175 14.02 -2.61 25.23
CA SER A 175 13.86 -1.62 26.31
C SER A 175 14.84 -1.87 27.46
N GLN A 176 15.42 -0.79 27.96
CA GLN A 176 16.26 -0.78 29.16
C GLN A 176 15.55 -0.19 30.38
N SER A 177 14.55 0.66 30.13
CA SER A 177 13.74 1.29 31.18
C SER A 177 12.65 0.37 31.73
N GLY A 178 12.30 -0.69 31.02
CA GLY A 178 11.11 -1.51 31.29
C GLY A 178 9.79 -0.82 30.94
N LYS A 179 9.85 0.20 30.09
CA LYS A 179 8.69 1.00 29.67
C LYS A 179 8.71 1.28 28.17
N VAL A 180 7.65 0.91 27.45
CA VAL A 180 7.53 1.07 26.00
C VAL A 180 6.25 1.79 25.62
N ALA A 181 6.20 2.37 24.44
CA ALA A 181 5.05 3.14 23.96
C ALA A 181 4.53 2.66 22.60
N ALA A 182 3.21 2.57 22.45
CA ALA A 182 2.52 2.33 21.21
C ALA A 182 1.50 3.44 20.92
N ILE A 183 1.65 4.08 19.76
CA ILE A 183 0.80 5.18 19.33
C ILE A 183 0.07 4.77 18.05
N GLY A 184 -1.27 4.78 18.08
CA GLY A 184 -2.12 4.58 16.92
C GLY A 184 -2.61 5.91 16.35
N GLY A 185 -2.83 5.94 15.04
CA GLY A 185 -3.44 7.10 14.36
C GLY A 185 -4.94 7.17 14.58
N MET A 186 -5.68 6.53 13.71
CA MET A 186 -7.16 6.48 13.76
C MET A 186 -7.65 5.29 14.59
N ASP A 187 -8.82 5.46 15.21
CA ASP A 187 -9.50 4.38 15.96
C ASP A 187 -10.29 3.48 15.00
N ILE A 188 -9.57 2.70 14.21
CA ILE A 188 -10.10 1.73 13.25
C ILE A 188 -9.48 0.34 13.49
N PRO A 189 -10.17 -0.76 13.16
CA PRO A 189 -9.73 -2.12 13.50
C PRO A 189 -8.29 -2.47 13.13
N PRO A 190 -7.74 -2.12 11.95
CA PRO A 190 -6.34 -2.41 11.65
C PRO A 190 -5.34 -1.78 12.63
N ILE A 191 -5.60 -0.55 13.07
CA ILE A 191 -4.70 0.19 13.96
C ILE A 191 -4.91 -0.22 15.42
N THR A 192 -6.16 -0.37 15.86
CA THR A 192 -6.45 -0.83 17.23
C THR A 192 -5.94 -2.24 17.49
N ASN A 193 -6.07 -3.15 16.52
CA ASN A 193 -5.48 -4.50 16.59
C ASN A 193 -3.95 -4.45 16.68
N SER A 194 -3.30 -3.59 15.91
CA SER A 194 -1.84 -3.43 15.96
C SER A 194 -1.38 -2.92 17.34
N VAL A 195 -2.04 -1.90 17.90
CA VAL A 195 -1.71 -1.37 19.24
C VAL A 195 -2.00 -2.40 20.34
N ALA A 196 -3.10 -3.14 20.25
CA ALA A 196 -3.43 -4.19 21.19
C ALA A 196 -2.44 -5.37 21.11
N GLY A 197 -2.07 -5.78 19.90
CA GLY A 197 -1.04 -6.80 19.67
C GLY A 197 0.32 -6.37 20.23
N PHE A 198 0.70 -5.10 20.04
CA PHE A 198 1.92 -4.57 20.64
C PHE A 198 1.95 -4.75 22.15
N LYS A 199 0.86 -4.40 22.83
CA LYS A 199 0.76 -4.58 24.27
C LYS A 199 0.90 -6.07 24.66
N GLU A 200 0.18 -6.96 24.00
CA GLU A 200 0.24 -8.40 24.25
C GLU A 200 1.65 -8.97 24.03
N GLY A 201 2.30 -8.63 22.91
CA GLY A 201 3.63 -9.10 22.61
C GLY A 201 4.69 -8.59 23.59
N ALA A 202 4.57 -7.32 24.02
CA ALA A 202 5.46 -6.73 25.01
C ALA A 202 5.32 -7.42 26.38
N GLU A 203 4.09 -7.59 26.88
CA GLU A 203 3.79 -8.23 28.15
C GLU A 203 4.17 -9.72 28.17
N ALA A 204 4.00 -10.42 27.04
CA ALA A 204 4.41 -11.81 26.90
C ALA A 204 5.94 -11.96 26.84
N ALA A 205 6.62 -11.06 26.17
CA ALA A 205 8.09 -11.08 26.08
C ALA A 205 8.76 -10.72 27.41
N VAL A 206 8.27 -9.69 28.10
CA VAL A 206 8.84 -9.22 29.38
C VAL A 206 7.70 -9.03 30.38
N PRO A 207 7.42 -10.03 31.22
CA PRO A 207 6.38 -9.92 32.22
C PRO A 207 6.61 -8.74 33.18
N GLY A 208 5.60 -7.88 33.32
CA GLY A 208 5.67 -6.69 34.15
C GLY A 208 6.20 -5.43 33.48
N ILE A 209 6.49 -5.47 32.19
CA ILE A 209 6.82 -4.26 31.42
C ILE A 209 5.64 -3.29 31.43
N GLU A 210 5.91 -1.99 31.51
CA GLU A 210 4.87 -0.96 31.40
C GLU A 210 4.67 -0.58 29.92
N VAL A 211 3.44 -0.70 29.42
CA VAL A 211 3.10 -0.36 28.06
C VAL A 211 2.19 0.85 28.04
N LEU A 212 2.68 1.97 27.55
CA LEU A 212 1.90 3.19 27.33
C LEU A 212 1.23 3.14 25.96
N THR A 213 -0.06 3.38 25.89
CA THR A 213 -0.81 3.39 24.62
C THR A 213 -1.60 4.66 24.43
N ALA A 214 -1.70 5.18 23.21
CA ALA A 214 -2.59 6.28 22.85
C ALA A 214 -3.05 6.17 21.40
N MET A 215 -4.24 6.74 21.14
CA MET A 215 -4.78 6.97 19.80
C MET A 215 -4.80 8.48 19.56
N THR A 216 -4.17 8.94 18.46
CA THR A 216 -4.12 10.38 18.14
C THR A 216 -5.40 10.89 17.46
N GLY A 217 -6.20 9.98 16.89
CA GLY A 217 -7.41 10.31 16.13
C GLY A 217 -7.14 10.79 14.70
N SER A 218 -5.88 10.74 14.23
CA SER A 218 -5.52 11.17 12.88
C SER A 218 -4.36 10.33 12.32
N GLY A 219 -4.46 9.99 11.04
CA GLY A 219 -3.35 9.38 10.27
C GLY A 219 -2.42 10.40 9.62
N GLU A 220 -2.74 11.69 9.69
CA GLU A 220 -2.04 12.75 8.95
C GLU A 220 -1.43 13.82 9.86
N ASP A 221 -1.85 13.93 11.13
CA ASP A 221 -1.37 14.97 12.06
C ASP A 221 -0.04 14.58 12.70
N ILE A 222 1.05 14.89 11.99
CA ILE A 222 2.43 14.62 12.38
C ILE A 222 2.76 15.32 13.72
N ALA A 223 2.30 16.57 13.91
CA ALA A 223 2.59 17.33 15.12
C ALA A 223 1.98 16.68 16.36
N LYS A 224 0.71 16.26 16.27
CA LYS A 224 0.02 15.59 17.37
C LYS A 224 0.66 14.24 17.73
N ALA A 225 1.05 13.47 16.71
CA ALA A 225 1.76 12.21 16.94
C ALA A 225 3.12 12.44 17.63
N LYS A 226 3.86 13.47 17.22
CA LYS A 226 5.13 13.86 17.84
C LYS A 226 4.96 14.28 19.30
N GLU A 227 4.02 15.16 19.59
CA GLU A 227 3.71 15.60 20.96
C GLU A 227 3.30 14.43 21.85
N THR A 228 2.48 13.52 21.32
CA THR A 228 2.07 12.30 22.04
C THR A 228 3.28 11.42 22.36
N ALA A 229 4.18 11.21 21.40
CA ALA A 229 5.39 10.43 21.58
C ALA A 229 6.32 11.07 22.63
N ILE A 230 6.58 12.37 22.54
CA ILE A 230 7.39 13.11 23.54
C ILE A 230 6.81 12.92 24.94
N SER A 231 5.48 13.11 25.11
CA SER A 231 4.83 12.91 26.41
C SER A 231 5.00 11.48 26.97
N MET A 232 5.05 10.46 26.13
CA MET A 232 5.30 9.08 26.57
C MET A 232 6.75 8.84 26.89
N ILE A 233 7.70 9.42 26.16
CA ILE A 233 9.13 9.37 26.42
C ILE A 233 9.44 10.09 27.75
N GLU A 234 8.86 11.23 28.02
CA GLU A 234 8.96 11.96 29.30
C GLU A 234 8.43 11.12 30.48
N LYS A 235 7.49 10.21 30.25
CA LYS A 235 7.01 9.24 31.27
C LYS A 235 7.93 8.03 31.41
N GLY A 236 9.04 8.00 30.67
CA GLY A 236 10.09 6.99 30.74
C GLY A 236 10.07 5.91 29.70
N ALA A 237 9.23 5.99 28.64
CA ALA A 237 9.32 5.06 27.52
C ALA A 237 10.64 5.28 26.77
N ASP A 238 11.41 4.21 26.55
CA ASP A 238 12.68 4.24 25.82
C ASP A 238 12.62 3.51 24.46
N VAL A 239 11.47 2.94 24.13
CA VAL A 239 11.18 2.40 22.80
C VAL A 239 9.77 2.81 22.40
N VAL A 240 9.62 3.42 21.21
CA VAL A 240 8.34 3.95 20.70
C VAL A 240 7.97 3.27 19.39
N MET A 241 6.73 2.84 19.26
CA MET A 241 6.11 2.42 18.00
C MET A 241 4.99 3.39 17.64
N THR A 242 4.91 3.77 16.37
CA THR A 242 3.80 4.59 15.85
C THR A 242 3.22 3.95 14.60
N ASN A 243 1.95 3.57 14.64
CA ASN A 243 1.19 3.07 13.50
C ASN A 243 0.08 4.08 13.14
N ALA A 244 0.43 5.06 12.29
CA ALA A 244 -0.42 6.23 12.06
C ALA A 244 -0.22 6.85 10.67
N ASN A 245 -0.03 6.04 9.61
CA ASN A 245 0.21 6.53 8.25
C ASN A 245 1.28 7.66 8.25
N ALA A 246 1.03 8.80 7.57
CA ALA A 246 1.97 9.92 7.52
C ALA A 246 2.28 10.52 8.91
N ALA A 247 1.31 10.54 9.83
CA ALA A 247 1.51 10.97 11.21
C ALA A 247 2.53 10.12 11.97
N GLY A 248 2.78 8.86 11.53
CA GLY A 248 3.82 7.98 12.10
C GLY A 248 5.22 8.58 12.11
N ASN A 249 5.53 9.42 11.12
CA ASN A 249 6.80 10.15 11.07
C ASN A 249 7.03 11.04 12.31
N GLY A 250 5.95 11.59 12.90
CA GLY A 250 6.03 12.39 14.12
C GLY A 250 6.60 11.60 15.31
N GLY A 251 6.17 10.34 15.49
CA GLY A 251 6.70 9.48 16.53
C GLY A 251 8.17 9.14 16.32
N ILE A 252 8.57 8.89 15.07
CA ILE A 252 9.98 8.63 14.72
C ILE A 252 10.83 9.87 14.96
N GLU A 253 10.35 11.07 14.60
CA GLU A 253 11.04 12.33 14.86
C GLU A 253 11.20 12.59 16.37
N ALA A 254 10.18 12.29 17.18
CA ALA A 254 10.25 12.38 18.63
C ALA A 254 11.31 11.43 19.20
N ALA A 255 11.29 10.15 18.81
CA ALA A 255 12.28 9.16 19.23
C ALA A 255 13.71 9.59 18.89
N LYS A 256 13.92 10.11 17.66
CA LYS A 256 15.21 10.64 17.22
C LYS A 256 15.67 11.86 18.04
N GLN A 257 14.76 12.79 18.32
CA GLN A 257 15.05 14.00 19.08
C GLN A 257 15.44 13.68 20.53
N GLU A 258 14.73 12.74 21.14
CA GLU A 258 14.93 12.36 22.55
C GLU A 258 15.99 11.25 22.72
N GLY A 259 16.57 10.74 21.63
CA GLY A 259 17.63 9.74 21.66
C GLY A 259 17.18 8.35 22.13
N VAL A 260 15.90 8.01 21.95
CA VAL A 260 15.33 6.68 22.26
C VAL A 260 15.13 5.87 20.99
N LEU A 261 14.83 4.56 21.12
CA LEU A 261 14.60 3.70 19.98
C LEU A 261 13.18 3.82 19.41
N ALA A 262 13.05 3.51 18.14
CA ALA A 262 11.76 3.31 17.49
C ALA A 262 11.66 1.92 16.85
N ILE A 263 10.43 1.38 16.82
CA ILE A 263 10.07 0.21 16.03
C ILE A 263 9.26 0.68 14.83
N GLY A 264 9.70 0.34 13.62
CA GLY A 264 9.01 0.69 12.40
C GLY A 264 7.76 -0.18 12.17
N SER A 265 6.76 0.38 11.51
CA SER A 265 5.51 -0.30 11.16
C SER A 265 5.27 -0.28 9.65
N ASN A 266 4.65 -1.33 9.13
CA ASN A 266 4.14 -1.53 7.78
C ASN A 266 5.20 -1.68 6.69
N VAL A 267 6.25 -0.89 6.67
CA VAL A 267 7.36 -0.95 5.71
C VAL A 267 8.70 -0.82 6.44
N ASP A 268 9.80 -1.11 5.75
CA ASP A 268 11.13 -0.89 6.33
C ASP A 268 11.42 0.61 6.41
N LEU A 269 11.32 1.15 7.62
CA LEU A 269 11.52 2.58 7.92
C LEU A 269 12.95 2.92 8.37
N ASN A 270 13.85 1.93 8.50
CA ASN A 270 15.24 2.19 8.93
C ASN A 270 15.93 3.27 8.08
N PRO A 271 15.75 3.33 6.72
CA PRO A 271 16.42 4.33 5.89
C PRO A 271 16.09 5.79 6.26
N ILE A 272 14.93 6.07 6.86
CA ILE A 272 14.55 7.44 7.24
C ILE A 272 15.16 7.88 8.59
N ALA A 273 15.48 6.94 9.46
CA ALA A 273 16.12 7.20 10.76
C ALA A 273 17.04 6.03 11.18
N PRO A 274 18.19 5.82 10.51
CA PRO A 274 19.00 4.60 10.64
C PRO A 274 19.63 4.41 12.01
N ASP A 275 19.77 5.47 12.82
CA ASP A 275 20.28 5.40 14.20
C ASP A 275 19.18 5.36 15.27
N THR A 276 17.92 5.32 14.85
CA THR A 276 16.73 5.38 15.73
C THR A 276 15.87 4.14 15.58
N ILE A 277 15.61 3.71 14.34
CA ILE A 277 14.74 2.57 14.06
C ILE A 277 15.54 1.28 14.11
N ALA A 278 15.34 0.52 15.18
CA ALA A 278 16.09 -0.71 15.44
C ALA A 278 15.68 -1.86 14.52
N VAL A 279 14.40 -1.98 14.24
CA VAL A 279 13.78 -2.96 13.35
C VAL A 279 12.40 -2.47 12.94
N SER A 280 11.92 -2.90 11.79
CA SER A 280 10.55 -2.67 11.33
C SER A 280 9.81 -4.01 11.21
N VAL A 281 8.50 -4.00 11.47
CA VAL A 281 7.62 -5.16 11.18
C VAL A 281 6.78 -4.82 9.96
N ILE A 282 7.05 -5.53 8.88
CA ILE A 282 6.55 -5.24 7.54
C ILE A 282 5.22 -5.95 7.31
N GLN A 283 4.31 -5.27 6.62
CA GLN A 283 3.10 -5.83 6.03
C GLN A 283 3.29 -5.91 4.52
N ASP A 284 3.41 -7.12 3.97
CA ASP A 284 3.64 -7.32 2.54
C ASP A 284 2.32 -7.51 1.79
N TYR A 285 1.56 -6.42 1.63
CA TYR A 285 0.38 -6.41 0.76
C TYR A 285 0.70 -6.84 -0.68
N PRO A 286 1.82 -6.45 -1.29
CA PRO A 286 2.22 -6.96 -2.60
C PRO A 286 2.28 -8.49 -2.68
N ALA A 287 2.90 -9.15 -1.70
CA ALA A 287 2.95 -10.62 -1.65
C ALA A 287 1.57 -11.23 -1.37
N ALA A 288 0.81 -10.62 -0.46
CA ALA A 288 -0.55 -11.06 -0.13
C ALA A 288 -1.48 -11.01 -1.35
N MET A 289 -1.51 -9.89 -2.08
CA MET A 289 -2.30 -9.73 -3.29
C MET A 289 -1.89 -10.72 -4.37
N LEU A 290 -0.57 -10.89 -4.60
CA LEU A 290 -0.06 -11.87 -5.55
C LEU A 290 -0.49 -13.30 -5.21
N SER A 291 -0.40 -13.70 -3.94
CA SER A 291 -0.76 -15.06 -3.52
C SER A 291 -2.23 -15.37 -3.77
N VAL A 292 -3.11 -14.40 -3.49
CA VAL A 292 -4.56 -14.55 -3.70
C VAL A 292 -4.91 -14.55 -5.20
N VAL A 293 -4.28 -13.68 -5.99
CA VAL A 293 -4.48 -13.68 -7.46
C VAL A 293 -3.97 -14.97 -8.11
N LYS A 294 -2.90 -15.57 -7.58
CA LYS A 294 -2.47 -16.93 -8.00
C LYS A 294 -3.53 -17.98 -7.72
N GLU A 295 -4.21 -17.92 -6.57
CA GLU A 295 -5.33 -18.84 -6.28
C GLU A 295 -6.48 -18.70 -7.28
N VAL A 296 -6.78 -17.45 -7.71
CA VAL A 296 -7.77 -17.20 -8.78
C VAL A 296 -7.31 -17.83 -10.10
N GLN A 297 -6.08 -17.57 -10.53
CA GLN A 297 -5.51 -18.10 -11.77
C GLN A 297 -5.51 -19.64 -11.80
N GLU A 298 -5.27 -20.28 -10.65
CA GLU A 298 -5.25 -21.73 -10.49
C GLU A 298 -6.65 -22.34 -10.27
N GLY A 299 -7.71 -21.54 -10.24
CA GLY A 299 -9.08 -22.00 -10.00
C GLY A 299 -9.32 -22.55 -8.58
N ARG A 300 -8.50 -22.15 -7.61
CA ARG A 300 -8.55 -22.61 -6.20
C ARG A 300 -9.16 -21.59 -5.25
N MET A 301 -9.43 -20.37 -5.78
CA MET A 301 -9.98 -19.28 -4.96
C MET A 301 -11.36 -19.65 -4.41
N LYS A 302 -11.63 -19.21 -3.19
CA LYS A 302 -12.92 -19.33 -2.51
C LYS A 302 -13.40 -17.95 -2.06
N ALA A 303 -14.71 -17.79 -2.03
CA ALA A 303 -15.37 -16.58 -1.52
C ALA A 303 -15.33 -16.57 0.02
N GLU A 304 -14.15 -16.37 0.57
CA GLU A 304 -13.90 -16.35 2.02
C GLU A 304 -12.93 -15.23 2.41
N PRO A 305 -12.97 -14.73 3.65
CA PRO A 305 -11.93 -13.82 4.13
C PRO A 305 -10.58 -14.52 4.21
N LYS A 306 -9.54 -13.89 3.63
CA LYS A 306 -8.15 -14.33 3.76
C LYS A 306 -7.45 -13.43 4.79
N LEU A 307 -7.17 -13.97 5.97
CA LEU A 307 -6.36 -13.31 6.98
C LEU A 307 -4.94 -13.86 6.89
N LEU A 308 -4.01 -13.02 6.44
CA LEU A 308 -2.64 -13.39 6.12
C LEU A 308 -1.68 -12.78 7.16
N GLY A 309 -0.85 -13.62 7.74
CA GLY A 309 0.06 -13.25 8.82
C GLY A 309 1.51 -13.67 8.56
N VAL A 310 2.20 -13.97 9.64
CA VAL A 310 3.61 -14.45 9.60
C VAL A 310 3.70 -15.81 8.90
N LYS A 311 2.74 -16.69 9.13
CA LYS A 311 2.68 -18.03 8.51
C LYS A 311 2.64 -17.95 6.99
N GLU A 312 1.87 -17.01 6.44
CA GLU A 312 1.71 -16.81 5.00
C GLU A 312 2.81 -15.90 4.40
N GLY A 313 3.75 -15.42 5.24
CA GLY A 313 4.82 -14.50 4.81
C GLY A 313 4.32 -13.07 4.52
N ALA A 314 3.10 -12.73 4.93
CA ALA A 314 2.54 -11.40 4.76
C ALA A 314 2.95 -10.42 5.89
N VAL A 315 3.48 -10.93 7.00
CA VAL A 315 4.05 -10.17 8.11
C VAL A 315 5.44 -10.73 8.42
N TYR A 316 6.46 -9.87 8.44
CA TYR A 316 7.83 -10.27 8.75
C TYR A 316 8.67 -9.09 9.26
N LEU A 317 9.85 -9.41 9.81
CA LEU A 317 10.80 -8.42 10.30
C LEU A 317 11.70 -7.92 9.17
N SER A 318 12.01 -6.63 9.16
CA SER A 318 13.11 -6.09 8.36
C SER A 318 14.46 -6.63 8.86
N PRO A 319 15.54 -6.50 8.08
CA PRO A 319 16.88 -6.59 8.65
C PRO A 319 17.07 -5.59 9.81
N TYR A 320 17.98 -5.91 10.74
CA TYR A 320 18.34 -5.00 11.83
C TYR A 320 19.27 -3.85 11.37
N HIS A 321 19.75 -3.89 10.13
CA HIS A 321 20.62 -2.86 9.54
C HIS A 321 21.81 -2.50 10.46
N GLY A 322 22.02 -1.22 10.75
CA GLY A 322 23.08 -0.74 11.63
C GLY A 322 22.93 -1.15 13.09
N PHE A 323 21.83 -1.79 13.47
CA PHE A 323 21.59 -2.34 14.80
C PHE A 323 22.01 -3.80 14.96
N GLU A 324 22.40 -4.49 13.88
CA GLU A 324 22.76 -5.90 13.92
C GLU A 324 23.77 -6.26 15.02
N ALA A 325 24.79 -5.43 15.20
CA ALA A 325 25.81 -5.60 16.23
C ALA A 325 25.43 -4.95 17.59
N LYS A 326 24.40 -4.11 17.64
CA LYS A 326 23.99 -3.37 18.85
C LYS A 326 22.95 -4.15 19.66
N ILE A 327 22.13 -4.97 18.99
CA ILE A 327 21.09 -5.78 19.64
C ILE A 327 21.75 -7.02 20.26
N PRO A 328 21.51 -7.31 21.56
CA PRO A 328 21.97 -8.54 22.18
C PRO A 328 21.49 -9.79 21.43
N GLN A 329 22.36 -10.78 21.26
CA GLN A 329 22.00 -12.02 20.57
C GLN A 329 20.80 -12.71 21.22
N GLU A 330 20.74 -12.74 22.56
CA GLU A 330 19.60 -13.29 23.29
C GLU A 330 18.26 -12.64 22.90
N ALA A 331 18.24 -11.31 22.69
CA ALA A 331 17.04 -10.61 22.26
C ALA A 331 16.63 -11.03 20.82
N LYS A 332 17.61 -11.14 19.91
CA LYS A 332 17.37 -11.63 18.54
C LYS A 332 16.82 -13.06 18.55
N ASP A 333 17.46 -13.96 19.28
CA ASP A 333 17.04 -15.37 19.39
C ASP A 333 15.61 -15.50 19.92
N ARG A 334 15.21 -14.66 20.89
CA ARG A 334 13.85 -14.63 21.43
C ARG A 334 12.83 -14.07 20.44
N ILE A 335 13.17 -13.04 19.68
CA ILE A 335 12.33 -12.50 18.62
C ILE A 335 12.13 -13.56 17.54
N GLU A 336 13.19 -14.22 17.09
CA GLU A 336 13.14 -15.30 16.10
C GLU A 336 12.32 -16.51 16.58
N ALA A 337 12.39 -16.87 17.86
CA ALA A 337 11.55 -17.92 18.44
C ALA A 337 10.07 -17.59 18.37
N VAL A 338 9.69 -16.32 18.57
CA VAL A 338 8.31 -15.85 18.41
C VAL A 338 7.88 -15.93 16.95
N VAL A 339 8.73 -15.48 16.01
CA VAL A 339 8.46 -15.61 14.56
C VAL A 339 8.24 -17.07 14.19
N ALA A 340 9.12 -17.99 14.62
CA ALA A 340 8.98 -19.41 14.35
C ALA A 340 7.68 -19.99 14.90
N SER A 341 7.27 -19.58 16.10
CA SER A 341 6.01 -20.04 16.72
C SER A 341 4.76 -19.52 16.03
N LEU A 342 4.81 -18.33 15.44
CA LEU A 342 3.75 -17.79 14.58
C LEU A 342 3.71 -18.54 13.23
N GLN A 343 4.89 -18.82 12.65
CA GLN A 343 5.00 -19.54 11.39
C GLN A 343 4.47 -20.98 11.46
N ASP A 344 4.78 -21.72 12.51
CA ASP A 344 4.33 -23.09 12.69
C ASP A 344 2.91 -23.19 13.28
N GLY A 345 2.33 -22.05 13.74
CA GLY A 345 0.99 -21.94 14.30
C GLY A 345 0.87 -22.41 15.76
N SER A 346 1.97 -22.70 16.45
CA SER A 346 1.98 -23.00 17.90
C SER A 346 1.61 -21.79 18.74
N LEU A 347 1.93 -20.59 18.27
CA LEU A 347 1.42 -19.31 18.76
C LEU A 347 0.36 -18.77 17.80
N GLN A 348 -0.83 -18.49 18.29
CA GLN A 348 -1.91 -17.90 17.51
C GLN A 348 -2.30 -16.54 18.11
N VAL A 349 -2.15 -15.51 17.31
CA VAL A 349 -2.53 -14.13 17.63
C VAL A 349 -3.51 -13.69 16.55
N LYS A 350 -4.78 -13.43 16.91
CA LYS A 350 -5.84 -13.12 15.96
C LYS A 350 -6.35 -11.70 16.16
N ASN A 351 -6.72 -11.04 15.06
CA ASN A 351 -7.44 -9.79 15.15
C ASN A 351 -8.68 -9.97 16.04
N SER A 352 -8.97 -8.97 16.86
CA SER A 352 -10.30 -8.87 17.50
C SER A 352 -11.28 -8.25 16.50
N ASP A 353 -12.51 -8.72 16.55
CA ASP A 353 -13.62 -8.19 15.76
C ASP A 353 -13.93 -6.74 16.11
#